data_7e9972468f1f934c5ad2328efd3be11c
#
_entry.id   7e9972468f1f934c5ad2328efd3be11c
#
_cell.length_a   1.000
_cell.length_b   1.000
_cell.length_c   1.000
_cell.angle_alpha   90.00
_cell.angle_beta   90.00
_cell.angle_gamma   90.00
#
_symmetry.space_group_name_H-M   'P 1'
#
loop_
_entity.id
_entity.type
_entity.pdbx_description
1 polymer ?
#
loop_
_entity_poly.entity_id
_entity_poly.type
_entity_poly.pdbx_seq_one_letter_code
_entity_poly.pdbx_strand_id
1 'polypeptide(L)'
;KYKLDVLVIDKNEDVSEGISKANSGIIHDGYNEKKGTLKAKLNLQGNKMMDELANELQFPFKRNGALVLAFNEEELERLKLLKSNGENLGVEGLELLNKEEVLDLESNINQDVVGALHVKTSGIVSPYEMTLALGENAVENGVEFKLGLAVIDIKREDNGYNLSLNNGENLKAKMVINASGLGGAYLNNLISEFKYEINPVKGEYCLFDKVAGGMCKKTLFQVPSKLSKGVLVTPTVDGNLLLGPNAKADNGISTSRTGIDEIMEKSKKTIKELPFNRVLNTFSGLRPKVESEDFIIEEAKDNPNFINVIGIDSPGLTAAPAIATYVIDLISDKIQLTKKENFKSTREKMIRMADLNIEEKNKLIKENPSYGKMVCKCEFVTEGEIIDSIKRPLGATTLDGIKRRTRAMMGGCQGTGCMIPISMILSKTLNIDISEVNKNSKSSTVVGFKED
;
A
#
# COMPACT_ATOMS: atom_id res chain seq x y z
N LYS A 1 -14.18 -5.65 15.30
CA LYS A 1 -15.16 -6.76 15.49
C LYS A 1 -15.38 -7.11 16.98
N TYR A 2 -14.40 -6.93 17.87
CA TYR A 2 -14.42 -7.39 19.26
C TYR A 2 -14.46 -6.21 20.24
N LYS A 3 -15.03 -6.42 21.43
CA LYS A 3 -15.06 -5.45 22.54
C LYS A 3 -13.68 -5.41 23.20
N LEU A 4 -12.75 -4.70 22.59
CA LEU A 4 -11.37 -4.48 23.07
C LEU A 4 -11.10 -2.97 23.08
N ASP A 5 -10.28 -2.56 24.05
CA ASP A 5 -9.67 -1.24 24.08
C ASP A 5 -8.36 -1.31 23.27
N VAL A 6 -8.33 -0.63 22.13
CA VAL A 6 -7.25 -0.73 21.15
C VAL A 6 -6.73 0.65 20.79
N LEU A 7 -5.44 0.85 20.97
CA LEU A 7 -4.71 2.04 20.55
C LEU A 7 -3.68 1.68 19.47
N VAL A 8 -3.72 2.38 18.35
CA VAL A 8 -2.70 2.32 17.30
C VAL A 8 -1.75 3.52 17.45
N ILE A 9 -0.45 3.25 17.46
CA ILE A 9 0.59 4.28 17.53
C ILE A 9 1.40 4.20 16.23
N ASP A 10 1.55 5.33 15.53
CA ASP A 10 2.44 5.43 14.38
C ASP A 10 3.33 6.68 14.50
N LYS A 11 4.62 6.51 14.17
CA LYS A 11 5.60 7.61 14.21
C LYS A 11 5.35 8.70 13.16
N ASN A 12 4.59 8.38 12.12
CA ASN A 12 4.25 9.30 11.03
C ASN A 12 2.97 10.08 11.36
N GLU A 13 2.83 11.25 10.75
CA GLU A 13 1.68 12.17 10.94
C GLU A 13 0.38 11.66 10.30
N ASP A 14 0.43 10.58 9.53
CA ASP A 14 -0.73 9.98 8.88
C ASP A 14 -0.52 8.47 8.74
N VAL A 15 -1.60 7.73 8.58
CA VAL A 15 -1.55 6.33 8.17
C VAL A 15 -1.14 6.21 6.70
N SER A 16 -0.81 4.99 6.27
CA SER A 16 -0.37 4.75 4.88
C SER A 16 0.92 5.49 4.51
N GLU A 17 1.85 5.51 5.43
CA GLU A 17 3.21 5.95 5.18
C GLU A 17 4.16 4.76 4.91
N GLY A 18 5.42 5.03 4.64
CA GLY A 18 6.42 3.98 4.38
C GLY A 18 6.06 3.08 3.20
N ILE A 19 6.27 1.76 3.38
CA ILE A 19 6.03 0.76 2.31
C ILE A 19 4.55 0.57 2.00
N SER A 20 3.63 0.92 2.90
CA SER A 20 2.19 0.83 2.66
C SER A 20 1.71 1.73 1.52
N LYS A 21 2.39 2.85 1.24
CA LYS A 21 2.13 3.69 0.06
C LYS A 21 3.09 3.45 -1.10
N ALA A 22 4.28 2.94 -0.83
CA ALA A 22 5.39 2.87 -1.79
C ALA A 22 5.63 1.42 -2.25
N ASN A 23 4.65 0.85 -2.95
CA ASN A 23 4.67 -0.49 -3.53
C ASN A 23 3.94 -0.52 -4.87
N SER A 24 3.86 -1.69 -5.51
CA SER A 24 3.25 -1.86 -6.84
C SER A 24 1.73 -1.85 -6.84
N GLY A 25 1.06 -1.92 -5.68
CA GLY A 25 -0.40 -2.05 -5.59
C GLY A 25 -0.94 -3.35 -6.18
N ILE A 26 -0.16 -4.42 -6.22
CA ILE A 26 -0.56 -5.71 -6.81
C ILE A 26 -1.12 -6.61 -5.73
N ILE A 27 -2.27 -7.22 -6.02
CA ILE A 27 -2.83 -8.33 -5.27
C ILE A 27 -2.34 -9.62 -5.91
N HIS A 28 -1.37 -10.23 -5.24
CA HIS A 28 -0.66 -11.42 -5.69
C HIS A 28 -1.47 -12.70 -5.42
N ASP A 29 -1.17 -13.76 -6.16
CA ASP A 29 -1.87 -15.05 -6.10
C ASP A 29 -1.11 -16.11 -5.30
N GLY A 30 0.20 -15.95 -5.21
CA GLY A 30 1.06 -16.87 -4.47
C GLY A 30 1.67 -18.00 -5.30
N TYR A 31 1.48 -18.03 -6.62
CA TYR A 31 1.98 -19.10 -7.50
C TYR A 31 3.51 -19.32 -7.41
N ASN A 32 4.27 -18.31 -6.98
CA ASN A 32 5.73 -18.36 -6.87
C ASN A 32 6.23 -18.48 -5.41
N GLU A 33 5.32 -18.62 -4.44
CA GLU A 33 5.71 -18.73 -3.04
C GLU A 33 6.16 -20.16 -2.69
N LYS A 34 6.98 -20.30 -1.64
CA LYS A 34 7.49 -21.61 -1.19
C LYS A 34 6.45 -22.31 -0.34
N LYS A 35 6.14 -23.57 -0.67
CA LYS A 35 5.21 -24.39 0.09
C LYS A 35 5.63 -24.49 1.57
N GLY A 36 4.66 -24.36 2.46
CA GLY A 36 4.87 -24.47 3.92
C GLY A 36 5.24 -23.15 4.60
N THR A 37 5.40 -22.04 3.87
CA THR A 37 5.67 -20.71 4.43
C THR A 37 4.38 -19.98 4.81
N LEU A 38 4.48 -19.04 5.75
CA LEU A 38 3.39 -18.11 6.08
C LEU A 38 3.05 -17.23 4.88
N LYS A 39 4.04 -16.82 4.08
CA LYS A 39 3.82 -16.08 2.83
C LYS A 39 2.86 -16.79 1.90
N ALA A 40 3.11 -18.09 1.63
CA ALA A 40 2.23 -18.88 0.76
C ALA A 40 0.81 -18.98 1.31
N LYS A 41 0.68 -19.35 2.60
CA LYS A 41 -0.60 -19.51 3.27
C LYS A 41 -1.42 -18.21 3.31
N LEU A 42 -0.80 -17.15 3.84
CA LEU A 42 -1.51 -15.90 4.12
C LEU A 42 -1.75 -15.07 2.85
N ASN A 43 -0.88 -15.20 1.83
CA ASN A 43 -1.14 -14.58 0.54
C ASN A 43 -2.37 -15.15 -0.14
N LEU A 44 -2.49 -16.49 -0.21
CA LEU A 44 -3.65 -17.14 -0.81
C LEU A 44 -4.95 -16.78 -0.08
N GLN A 45 -4.93 -16.79 1.26
CA GLN A 45 -6.07 -16.41 2.07
C GLN A 45 -6.44 -14.92 1.89
N GLY A 46 -5.46 -14.02 1.93
CA GLY A 46 -5.68 -12.58 1.76
C GLY A 46 -6.17 -12.22 0.36
N ASN A 47 -5.69 -12.92 -0.68
CA ASN A 47 -6.20 -12.76 -2.04
C ASN A 47 -7.69 -13.05 -2.12
N LYS A 48 -8.17 -14.15 -1.53
CA LYS A 48 -9.59 -14.55 -1.50
C LYS A 48 -10.47 -13.57 -0.72
N MET A 49 -9.91 -12.86 0.26
CA MET A 49 -10.65 -11.86 1.06
C MET A 49 -10.80 -10.51 0.37
N MET A 50 -10.04 -10.25 -0.71
CA MET A 50 -9.87 -8.90 -1.23
C MET A 50 -11.12 -8.31 -1.85
N ASP A 51 -11.93 -9.09 -2.58
CA ASP A 51 -13.16 -8.61 -3.24
C ASP A 51 -14.20 -8.15 -2.22
N GLU A 52 -14.43 -8.97 -1.19
CA GLU A 52 -15.36 -8.64 -0.10
C GLU A 52 -14.88 -7.39 0.65
N LEU A 53 -13.61 -7.35 1.02
CA LEU A 53 -13.02 -6.24 1.75
C LEU A 53 -13.08 -4.92 0.94
N ALA A 54 -12.78 -4.97 -0.35
CA ALA A 54 -12.86 -3.80 -1.21
C ALA A 54 -14.29 -3.30 -1.38
N ASN A 55 -15.26 -4.22 -1.45
CA ASN A 55 -16.68 -3.88 -1.53
C ASN A 55 -17.21 -3.29 -0.21
N GLU A 56 -16.86 -3.86 0.95
CA GLU A 56 -17.28 -3.35 2.25
C GLU A 56 -16.66 -1.99 2.56
N LEU A 57 -15.36 -1.83 2.31
CA LEU A 57 -14.61 -0.62 2.68
C LEU A 57 -14.50 0.42 1.55
N GLN A 58 -15.02 0.12 0.36
CA GLN A 58 -15.12 1.06 -0.75
C GLN A 58 -13.78 1.72 -1.14
N PHE A 59 -12.71 0.94 -1.21
CA PHE A 59 -11.43 1.39 -1.78
C PHE A 59 -11.25 0.89 -3.21
N PRO A 60 -10.49 1.61 -4.07
CA PRO A 60 -10.29 1.22 -5.46
C PRO A 60 -9.54 -0.10 -5.58
N PHE A 61 -10.18 -1.08 -6.21
CA PHE A 61 -9.65 -2.42 -6.47
C PHE A 61 -10.18 -2.96 -7.80
N LYS A 62 -9.36 -3.75 -8.52
CA LYS A 62 -9.76 -4.38 -9.78
C LYS A 62 -9.07 -5.73 -9.96
N ARG A 63 -9.83 -6.77 -10.25
CA ARG A 63 -9.33 -8.05 -10.76
C ARG A 63 -8.97 -7.92 -12.24
N ASN A 64 -7.75 -7.44 -12.54
CA ASN A 64 -7.30 -7.28 -13.91
C ASN A 64 -6.54 -8.49 -14.45
N GLY A 65 -6.15 -9.44 -13.60
CA GLY A 65 -5.29 -10.56 -13.95
C GLY A 65 -3.83 -10.16 -14.19
N ALA A 66 -2.97 -11.15 -14.31
CA ALA A 66 -1.56 -10.95 -14.62
C ALA A 66 -1.07 -11.92 -15.68
N LEU A 67 -0.02 -11.55 -16.41
CA LEU A 67 0.71 -12.40 -17.34
C LEU A 67 2.17 -12.48 -16.92
N VAL A 68 2.69 -13.69 -16.72
CA VAL A 68 4.13 -13.94 -16.57
C VAL A 68 4.66 -14.33 -17.95
N LEU A 69 5.44 -13.45 -18.57
CA LEU A 69 5.83 -13.55 -19.98
C LEU A 69 7.12 -14.34 -20.16
N ALA A 70 7.12 -15.28 -21.11
CA ALA A 70 8.30 -15.99 -21.58
C ALA A 70 8.73 -15.49 -22.96
N PHE A 71 10.05 -15.34 -23.16
CA PHE A 71 10.66 -14.85 -24.40
C PHE A 71 11.62 -15.88 -25.03
N ASN A 72 11.71 -17.07 -24.47
CA ASN A 72 12.45 -18.22 -25.01
C ASN A 72 11.92 -19.52 -24.40
N GLU A 73 12.40 -20.67 -24.91
CA GLU A 73 11.98 -22.01 -24.48
C GLU A 73 12.33 -22.30 -23.01
N GLU A 74 13.47 -21.84 -22.52
CA GLU A 74 13.85 -22.00 -21.10
C GLU A 74 12.87 -21.30 -20.17
N GLU A 75 12.49 -20.07 -20.50
CA GLU A 75 11.49 -19.30 -19.75
C GLU A 75 10.11 -19.98 -19.84
N LEU A 76 9.75 -20.58 -20.99
CA LEU A 76 8.49 -21.31 -21.15
C LEU A 76 8.44 -22.56 -20.25
N GLU A 77 9.52 -23.34 -20.19
CA GLU A 77 9.60 -24.47 -19.23
C GLU A 77 9.50 -23.99 -17.78
N ARG A 78 10.09 -22.84 -17.47
CA ARG A 78 9.95 -22.24 -16.14
C ARG A 78 8.50 -21.87 -15.81
N LEU A 79 7.70 -21.41 -16.78
CA LEU A 79 6.26 -21.13 -16.58
C LEU A 79 5.48 -22.40 -16.23
N LYS A 80 5.81 -23.56 -16.83
CA LYS A 80 5.18 -24.85 -16.49
C LYS A 80 5.44 -25.22 -15.02
N LEU A 81 6.67 -25.00 -14.55
CA LEU A 81 7.02 -25.23 -13.14
C LEU A 81 6.28 -24.28 -12.20
N LEU A 82 6.18 -22.99 -12.56
CA LEU A 82 5.43 -21.99 -11.78
C LEU A 82 3.95 -22.35 -11.71
N LYS A 83 3.34 -22.79 -12.82
CA LYS A 83 1.96 -23.26 -12.85
C LYS A 83 1.76 -24.44 -11.92
N SER A 84 2.60 -25.47 -12.03
CA SER A 84 2.54 -26.67 -11.17
C SER A 84 2.71 -26.30 -9.68
N ASN A 85 3.63 -25.40 -9.35
CA ASN A 85 3.81 -24.93 -7.98
C ASN A 85 2.56 -24.20 -7.47
N GLY A 86 2.00 -23.30 -8.27
CA GLY A 86 0.78 -22.58 -7.91
C GLY A 86 -0.42 -23.51 -7.70
N GLU A 87 -0.63 -24.50 -8.57
CA GLU A 87 -1.68 -25.51 -8.43
C GLU A 87 -1.50 -26.31 -7.14
N ASN A 88 -0.27 -26.73 -6.80
CA ASN A 88 0.07 -27.43 -5.57
C ASN A 88 -0.14 -26.58 -4.29
N LEU A 89 -0.14 -25.26 -4.42
CA LEU A 89 -0.46 -24.30 -3.34
C LEU A 89 -1.95 -23.99 -3.26
N GLY A 90 -2.76 -24.43 -4.25
CA GLY A 90 -4.19 -24.15 -4.30
C GLY A 90 -4.55 -22.82 -4.97
N VAL A 91 -3.67 -22.27 -5.79
CA VAL A 91 -3.95 -21.09 -6.62
C VAL A 91 -4.85 -21.50 -7.79
N GLU A 92 -5.98 -20.83 -7.92
CA GLU A 92 -6.96 -21.07 -8.98
C GLU A 92 -6.70 -20.18 -10.21
N GLY A 93 -7.22 -20.58 -11.37
CA GLY A 93 -7.21 -19.74 -12.58
C GLY A 93 -5.83 -19.57 -13.22
N LEU A 94 -4.94 -20.56 -13.11
CA LEU A 94 -3.64 -20.61 -13.77
C LEU A 94 -3.74 -21.29 -15.14
N GLU A 95 -3.36 -20.58 -16.21
CA GLU A 95 -3.45 -21.06 -17.59
C GLU A 95 -2.18 -20.71 -18.37
N LEU A 96 -1.65 -21.69 -19.12
CA LEU A 96 -0.56 -21.43 -20.05
C LEU A 96 -1.15 -20.97 -21.37
N LEU A 97 -0.68 -19.83 -21.86
CA LEU A 97 -1.08 -19.24 -23.11
C LEU A 97 0.06 -19.33 -24.14
N ASN A 98 -0.30 -19.60 -25.39
CA ASN A 98 0.61 -19.47 -26.51
C ASN A 98 0.79 -17.99 -26.94
N LYS A 99 1.65 -17.73 -27.92
CA LYS A 99 1.97 -16.38 -28.39
C LYS A 99 0.74 -15.62 -28.88
N GLU A 100 -0.10 -16.24 -29.71
CA GLU A 100 -1.28 -15.63 -30.30
C GLU A 100 -2.27 -15.19 -29.20
N GLU A 101 -2.57 -16.07 -28.26
CA GLU A 101 -3.45 -15.80 -27.11
C GLU A 101 -2.93 -14.66 -26.23
N VAL A 102 -1.60 -14.59 -26.04
CA VAL A 102 -0.98 -13.48 -25.29
C VAL A 102 -1.17 -12.15 -26.01
N LEU A 103 -0.93 -12.11 -27.32
CA LEU A 103 -1.03 -10.89 -28.13
C LEU A 103 -2.48 -10.41 -28.30
N ASP A 104 -3.44 -11.33 -28.30
CA ASP A 104 -4.89 -11.00 -28.30
C ASP A 104 -5.31 -10.33 -26.98
N LEU A 105 -4.75 -10.77 -25.85
CA LEU A 105 -5.00 -10.16 -24.54
C LEU A 105 -4.31 -8.81 -24.37
N GLU A 106 -3.07 -8.68 -24.87
CA GLU A 106 -2.19 -7.52 -24.66
C GLU A 106 -1.37 -7.23 -25.94
N SER A 107 -1.92 -6.45 -26.83
CA SER A 107 -1.34 -6.18 -28.16
C SER A 107 -0.02 -5.39 -28.14
N ASN A 108 0.27 -4.66 -27.06
CA ASN A 108 1.48 -3.83 -26.94
C ASN A 108 2.70 -4.59 -26.37
N ILE A 109 2.54 -5.87 -26.04
CA ILE A 109 3.67 -6.70 -25.59
C ILE A 109 4.68 -6.87 -26.72
N ASN A 110 5.95 -6.97 -26.33
CA ASN A 110 7.03 -7.28 -27.27
C ASN A 110 6.71 -8.56 -28.07
N GLN A 111 6.73 -8.43 -29.40
CA GLN A 111 6.40 -9.50 -30.36
C GLN A 111 7.32 -10.74 -30.30
N ASP A 112 8.46 -10.63 -29.58
CA ASP A 112 9.35 -11.76 -29.32
C ASP A 112 8.83 -12.70 -28.22
N VAL A 113 7.66 -12.41 -27.61
CA VAL A 113 7.00 -13.28 -26.64
C VAL A 113 6.69 -14.65 -27.27
N VAL A 114 6.96 -15.74 -26.54
CA VAL A 114 6.68 -17.13 -27.00
C VAL A 114 5.49 -17.76 -26.25
N GLY A 115 5.12 -17.21 -25.09
CA GLY A 115 3.98 -17.64 -24.29
C GLY A 115 3.92 -16.92 -22.96
N ALA A 116 2.88 -17.21 -22.16
CA ALA A 116 2.72 -16.67 -20.82
C ALA A 116 2.02 -17.63 -19.87
N LEU A 117 2.23 -17.44 -18.58
CA LEU A 117 1.34 -17.95 -17.54
C LEU A 117 0.32 -16.84 -17.22
N HIS A 118 -0.94 -17.08 -17.54
CA HIS A 118 -2.06 -16.21 -17.17
C HIS A 118 -2.52 -16.55 -15.75
N VAL A 119 -2.53 -15.57 -14.89
CA VAL A 119 -2.92 -15.64 -13.48
C VAL A 119 -4.19 -14.82 -13.32
N LYS A 120 -5.36 -15.49 -13.43
CA LYS A 120 -6.67 -14.81 -13.54
C LYS A 120 -7.11 -14.13 -12.24
N THR A 121 -6.66 -14.65 -11.09
CA THR A 121 -7.03 -14.16 -9.75
C THR A 121 -6.16 -13.00 -9.25
N SER A 122 -5.19 -12.56 -10.04
CA SER A 122 -4.40 -11.36 -9.75
C SER A 122 -5.25 -10.09 -9.85
N GLY A 123 -4.84 -9.06 -9.10
CA GLY A 123 -5.53 -7.78 -9.12
C GLY A 123 -4.61 -6.61 -8.85
N ILE A 124 -5.17 -5.42 -8.98
CA ILE A 124 -4.53 -4.15 -8.62
C ILE A 124 -5.39 -3.37 -7.63
N VAL A 125 -4.76 -2.67 -6.72
CA VAL A 125 -5.42 -1.88 -5.66
C VAL A 125 -4.70 -0.55 -5.48
N SER A 126 -5.42 0.47 -4.99
CA SER A 126 -4.77 1.65 -4.42
C SER A 126 -4.25 1.31 -3.01
N PRO A 127 -2.93 1.11 -2.81
CA PRO A 127 -2.41 0.60 -1.54
C PRO A 127 -2.60 1.58 -0.39
N TYR A 128 -2.49 2.88 -0.68
CA TYR A 128 -2.71 3.92 0.33
C TYR A 128 -4.19 4.09 0.67
N GLU A 129 -5.11 3.96 -0.29
CA GLU A 129 -6.54 4.07 -0.02
C GLU A 129 -7.07 2.83 0.71
N MET A 130 -6.55 1.63 0.41
CA MET A 130 -6.85 0.43 1.20
C MET A 130 -6.45 0.62 2.67
N THR A 131 -5.26 1.14 2.93
CA THR A 131 -4.78 1.38 4.30
C THR A 131 -5.63 2.44 5.02
N LEU A 132 -5.96 3.54 4.32
CA LEU A 132 -6.85 4.58 4.83
C LEU A 132 -8.24 4.04 5.16
N ALA A 133 -8.80 3.23 4.27
CA ALA A 133 -10.12 2.63 4.46
C ALA A 133 -10.19 1.72 5.69
N LEU A 134 -9.15 0.92 5.89
CA LEU A 134 -9.00 0.07 7.10
C LEU A 134 -8.88 0.92 8.36
N GLY A 135 -8.07 2.00 8.32
CA GLY A 135 -7.90 2.91 9.44
C GLY A 135 -9.19 3.66 9.81
N GLU A 136 -9.89 4.23 8.83
CA GLU A 136 -11.17 4.91 9.05
C GLU A 136 -12.22 3.95 9.64
N ASN A 137 -12.33 2.73 9.09
CA ASN A 137 -13.24 1.72 9.64
C ASN A 137 -12.86 1.31 11.06
N ALA A 138 -11.56 1.25 11.38
CA ALA A 138 -11.11 0.97 12.75
C ALA A 138 -11.55 2.07 13.72
N VAL A 139 -11.39 3.36 13.36
CA VAL A 139 -11.87 4.50 14.17
C VAL A 139 -13.37 4.45 14.37
N GLU A 140 -14.15 4.21 13.31
CA GLU A 140 -15.62 4.09 13.42
C GLU A 140 -16.06 2.93 14.32
N ASN A 141 -15.19 1.96 14.52
CA ASN A 141 -15.39 0.85 15.46
C ASN A 141 -14.70 1.07 16.82
N GLY A 142 -14.24 2.30 17.12
CA GLY A 142 -13.76 2.70 18.44
C GLY A 142 -12.28 2.38 18.70
N VAL A 143 -11.47 2.24 17.66
CA VAL A 143 -10.01 2.18 17.79
C VAL A 143 -9.46 3.60 17.88
N GLU A 144 -8.61 3.85 18.86
CA GLU A 144 -7.90 5.12 18.99
C GLU A 144 -6.60 5.11 18.19
N PHE A 145 -6.21 6.31 17.68
CA PHE A 145 -4.95 6.50 16.95
C PHE A 145 -4.15 7.62 17.57
N LYS A 146 -2.87 7.37 17.84
CA LYS A 146 -1.86 8.37 18.18
C LYS A 146 -0.83 8.43 17.05
N LEU A 147 -0.95 9.43 16.20
CA LEU A 147 -0.07 9.65 15.05
C LEU A 147 1.02 10.67 15.38
N GLY A 148 2.15 10.64 14.66
CA GLY A 148 3.31 11.50 14.91
C GLY A 148 4.07 11.15 16.18
N LEU A 149 3.85 9.97 16.76
CA LEU A 149 4.46 9.52 18.00
C LEU A 149 5.16 8.17 17.82
N ALA A 150 6.45 8.13 18.18
CA ALA A 150 7.26 6.92 18.12
C ALA A 150 7.40 6.28 19.49
N VAL A 151 7.26 4.97 19.57
CA VAL A 151 7.68 4.18 20.74
C VAL A 151 9.20 4.11 20.72
N ILE A 152 9.84 4.58 21.79
CA ILE A 152 11.30 4.67 21.91
C ILE A 152 11.87 3.71 22.97
N ASP A 153 11.05 3.26 23.92
CA ASP A 153 11.43 2.26 24.92
C ASP A 153 10.19 1.42 25.29
N ILE A 154 10.42 0.18 25.70
CA ILE A 154 9.38 -0.74 26.16
C ILE A 154 9.92 -1.47 27.38
N LYS A 155 9.15 -1.46 28.47
CA LYS A 155 9.47 -2.20 29.70
C LYS A 155 8.35 -3.16 30.04
N ARG A 156 8.70 -4.40 30.34
CA ARG A 156 7.75 -5.37 30.87
C ARG A 156 7.41 -5.03 32.31
N GLU A 157 6.14 -5.05 32.67
CA GLU A 157 5.61 -4.94 34.02
C GLU A 157 4.84 -6.23 34.38
N ASP A 158 4.45 -6.40 35.65
CA ASP A 158 3.76 -7.62 36.13
C ASP A 158 2.50 -7.97 35.32
N ASN A 159 1.75 -6.95 34.85
CA ASN A 159 0.48 -7.12 34.15
C ASN A 159 0.51 -6.54 32.71
N GLY A 160 1.64 -6.58 32.04
CA GLY A 160 1.75 -6.08 30.65
C GLY A 160 3.02 -5.30 30.37
N TYR A 161 2.88 -4.18 29.70
CA TYR A 161 3.99 -3.39 29.17
C TYR A 161 3.79 -1.91 29.43
N ASN A 162 4.88 -1.22 29.69
CA ASN A 162 4.96 0.25 29.71
C ASN A 162 5.77 0.70 28.49
N LEU A 163 5.12 1.48 27.60
CA LEU A 163 5.72 2.00 26.38
C LEU A 163 6.02 3.48 26.57
N SER A 164 7.27 3.88 26.39
CA SER A 164 7.69 5.27 26.41
C SER A 164 7.67 5.86 25.01
N LEU A 165 7.03 7.00 24.84
CA LEU A 165 6.93 7.72 23.58
C LEU A 165 7.98 8.84 23.50
N ASN A 166 8.30 9.24 22.27
CA ASN A 166 9.28 10.31 21.98
C ASN A 166 8.86 11.72 22.46
N ASN A 167 7.62 11.91 22.88
CA ASN A 167 7.13 13.15 23.53
C ASN A 167 7.21 13.11 25.07
N GLY A 168 7.73 12.03 25.66
CA GLY A 168 7.81 11.82 27.11
C GLY A 168 6.58 11.17 27.75
N GLU A 169 5.51 10.91 26.97
CA GLU A 169 4.33 10.18 27.43
C GLU A 169 4.67 8.69 27.66
N ASN A 170 4.06 8.09 28.68
CA ASN A 170 4.14 6.66 28.95
C ASN A 170 2.75 6.05 28.86
N LEU A 171 2.66 4.90 28.20
CA LEU A 171 1.42 4.17 27.97
C LEU A 171 1.51 2.75 28.53
N LYS A 172 0.47 2.31 29.22
CA LYS A 172 0.35 0.94 29.70
C LYS A 172 -0.53 0.10 28.79
N ALA A 173 -0.05 -1.08 28.44
CA ALA A 173 -0.78 -2.03 27.60
C ALA A 173 -0.67 -3.45 28.19
N LYS A 174 -1.78 -4.20 28.21
CA LYS A 174 -1.79 -5.63 28.59
C LYS A 174 -1.14 -6.52 27.53
N MET A 175 -1.23 -6.07 26.27
CA MET A 175 -0.70 -6.77 25.11
C MET A 175 -0.16 -5.76 24.10
N VAL A 176 0.92 -6.10 23.43
CA VAL A 176 1.52 -5.30 22.35
C VAL A 176 1.54 -6.12 21.07
N ILE A 177 1.07 -5.53 19.97
CA ILE A 177 1.23 -6.08 18.63
C ILE A 177 2.24 -5.21 17.89
N ASN A 178 3.43 -5.73 17.68
CA ASN A 178 4.52 -5.05 16.99
C ASN A 178 4.39 -5.23 15.47
N ALA A 179 3.67 -4.33 14.83
CA ALA A 179 3.48 -4.29 13.36
C ALA A 179 4.21 -3.09 12.73
N SER A 180 5.35 -2.69 13.29
CA SER A 180 6.04 -1.43 12.97
C SER A 180 6.92 -1.47 11.70
N GLY A 181 6.76 -2.45 10.83
CA GLY A 181 7.45 -2.55 9.54
C GLY A 181 8.98 -2.58 9.70
N LEU A 182 9.69 -1.60 9.17
CA LEU A 182 11.15 -1.50 9.34
C LEU A 182 11.60 -1.35 10.80
N GLY A 183 10.72 -0.87 11.68
CA GLY A 183 10.98 -0.76 13.11
C GLY A 183 10.76 -2.05 13.90
N GLY A 184 10.23 -3.11 13.24
CA GLY A 184 9.79 -4.32 13.93
C GLY A 184 10.90 -5.02 14.71
N ALA A 185 12.06 -5.21 14.10
CA ALA A 185 13.22 -5.79 14.77
C ALA A 185 13.71 -4.89 15.92
N TYR A 186 13.76 -3.57 15.72
CA TYR A 186 14.17 -2.62 16.74
C TYR A 186 13.31 -2.75 18.02
N LEU A 187 11.97 -2.71 17.88
CA LEU A 187 11.07 -2.79 19.04
C LEU A 187 11.14 -4.16 19.74
N ASN A 188 11.22 -5.26 18.99
CA ASN A 188 11.46 -6.57 19.61
C ASN A 188 12.78 -6.59 20.37
N ASN A 189 13.84 -6.03 19.80
CA ASN A 189 15.18 -6.08 20.36
C ASN A 189 15.35 -5.17 21.59
N LEU A 190 14.42 -4.28 21.91
CA LEU A 190 14.41 -3.54 23.17
C LEU A 190 14.13 -4.46 24.37
N ILE A 191 13.26 -5.48 24.20
CA ILE A 191 12.73 -6.26 25.33
C ILE A 191 13.10 -7.74 25.31
N SER A 192 13.38 -8.32 24.15
CA SER A 192 13.62 -9.76 23.97
C SER A 192 15.12 -10.06 23.89
N GLU A 193 15.54 -11.21 24.45
CA GLU A 193 16.88 -11.78 24.22
C GLU A 193 16.99 -12.40 22.82
N PHE A 194 15.87 -12.86 22.24
CA PHE A 194 15.79 -13.39 20.89
C PHE A 194 15.71 -12.24 19.89
N LYS A 195 16.83 -11.96 19.23
CA LYS A 195 16.99 -10.79 18.35
C LYS A 195 16.58 -11.12 16.92
N TYR A 196 15.98 -10.14 16.27
CA TYR A 196 15.74 -10.15 14.83
C TYR A 196 16.58 -9.07 14.15
N GLU A 197 16.84 -9.29 12.86
CA GLU A 197 17.47 -8.32 11.98
C GLU A 197 16.60 -8.10 10.75
N ILE A 198 16.43 -6.84 10.37
CA ILE A 198 15.77 -6.45 9.11
C ILE A 198 16.83 -5.88 8.19
N ASN A 199 16.95 -6.48 7.01
CA ASN A 199 17.83 -6.06 5.93
C ASN A 199 16.99 -5.37 4.84
N PRO A 200 16.88 -4.02 4.82
CA PRO A 200 16.05 -3.32 3.89
C PRO A 200 16.47 -3.56 2.44
N VAL A 201 15.50 -3.87 1.58
CA VAL A 201 15.72 -3.96 0.12
C VAL A 201 14.87 -2.89 -0.56
N LYS A 202 15.56 -1.90 -1.12
CA LYS A 202 14.93 -0.81 -1.87
C LYS A 202 14.39 -1.31 -3.20
N GLY A 203 13.15 -0.91 -3.51
CA GLY A 203 12.55 -1.00 -4.83
C GLY A 203 12.20 0.39 -5.34
N GLU A 204 12.76 0.76 -6.48
CA GLU A 204 12.49 2.04 -7.14
C GLU A 204 11.43 1.85 -8.22
N TYR A 205 10.67 2.91 -8.51
CA TYR A 205 9.54 2.89 -9.44
C TYR A 205 9.49 4.14 -10.29
N CYS A 206 8.97 3.99 -11.53
CA CYS A 206 8.60 5.08 -12.42
C CYS A 206 7.07 5.10 -12.59
N LEU A 207 6.43 6.19 -12.20
CA LEU A 207 4.99 6.42 -12.41
C LEU A 207 4.78 7.31 -13.62
N PHE A 208 3.97 6.84 -14.56
CA PHE A 208 3.64 7.55 -15.79
C PHE A 208 2.29 8.24 -15.71
N ASP A 209 2.10 9.23 -16.56
CA ASP A 209 0.82 9.90 -16.78
C ASP A 209 -0.27 8.91 -17.25
N LYS A 210 -1.54 9.24 -16.98
CA LYS A 210 -2.70 8.47 -17.43
C LYS A 210 -2.76 8.29 -18.97
N VAL A 211 -2.13 9.18 -19.73
CA VAL A 211 -1.96 9.03 -21.19
C VAL A 211 -1.24 7.72 -21.55
N ALA A 212 -0.34 7.24 -20.69
CA ALA A 212 0.33 5.95 -20.85
C ALA A 212 -0.44 4.76 -20.24
N GLY A 213 -1.52 5.02 -19.54
CA GLY A 213 -2.27 3.99 -18.78
C GLY A 213 -2.88 2.89 -19.64
N GLY A 214 -3.16 3.18 -20.89
CA GLY A 214 -3.68 2.20 -21.87
C GLY A 214 -2.63 1.26 -22.47
N MET A 215 -1.35 1.38 -22.10
CA MET A 215 -0.27 0.54 -22.64
C MET A 215 -0.40 -0.94 -22.27
N CYS A 216 -1.00 -1.24 -21.12
CA CYS A 216 -1.41 -2.61 -20.75
C CYS A 216 -2.68 -2.59 -19.90
N LYS A 217 -3.43 -3.70 -19.95
CA LYS A 217 -4.65 -3.91 -19.15
C LYS A 217 -4.36 -4.82 -17.96
N LYS A 218 -3.45 -5.77 -18.12
CA LYS A 218 -3.02 -6.74 -17.13
C LYS A 218 -1.69 -6.35 -16.50
N THR A 219 -1.41 -6.89 -15.33
CA THR A 219 -0.06 -6.79 -14.75
C THR A 219 0.88 -7.72 -15.50
N LEU A 220 1.98 -7.18 -16.04
CA LEU A 220 2.95 -7.92 -16.83
C LEU A 220 4.21 -8.19 -15.99
N PHE A 221 4.48 -9.47 -15.75
CA PHE A 221 5.66 -9.96 -15.07
C PHE A 221 6.64 -10.55 -16.10
N GLN A 222 7.92 -10.45 -15.83
CA GLN A 222 8.94 -11.29 -16.45
C GLN A 222 9.11 -12.56 -15.64
N VAL A 223 9.60 -13.65 -16.25
CA VAL A 223 9.91 -14.87 -15.51
C VAL A 223 10.90 -14.55 -14.39
N PRO A 224 10.63 -14.93 -13.13
CA PRO A 224 11.52 -14.67 -12.01
C PRO A 224 12.90 -15.29 -12.20
N SER A 225 13.95 -14.50 -11.96
CA SER A 225 15.34 -14.99 -11.89
C SER A 225 15.72 -15.29 -10.43
N LYS A 226 16.90 -15.88 -10.21
CA LYS A 226 17.43 -16.08 -8.85
C LYS A 226 17.64 -14.76 -8.08
N LEU A 227 17.80 -13.64 -8.79
CA LEU A 227 18.14 -12.34 -8.21
C LEU A 227 16.93 -11.44 -8.00
N SER A 228 15.86 -11.54 -8.81
CA SER A 228 14.68 -10.67 -8.72
C SER A 228 13.45 -11.27 -9.41
N LYS A 229 12.27 -10.78 -9.03
CA LYS A 229 10.99 -11.05 -9.73
C LYS A 229 10.90 -10.34 -11.10
N GLY A 230 11.97 -9.70 -11.59
CA GLY A 230 12.00 -8.88 -12.81
C GLY A 230 11.40 -7.48 -12.58
N VAL A 231 11.50 -6.64 -13.62
CA VAL A 231 10.84 -5.33 -13.66
C VAL A 231 9.41 -5.54 -14.20
N LEU A 232 8.44 -5.05 -13.46
CA LEU A 232 7.02 -5.17 -13.80
C LEU A 232 6.58 -3.98 -14.65
N VAL A 233 5.59 -4.22 -15.51
CA VAL A 233 4.80 -3.20 -16.17
C VAL A 233 3.35 -3.42 -15.74
N THR A 234 2.77 -2.49 -15.00
CA THR A 234 1.42 -2.66 -14.44
C THR A 234 0.58 -1.40 -14.57
N PRO A 235 -0.70 -1.52 -14.93
CA PRO A 235 -1.62 -0.41 -14.81
C PRO A 235 -1.91 -0.16 -13.32
N THR A 236 -2.26 1.07 -12.96
CA THR A 236 -2.82 1.37 -11.64
C THR A 236 -4.34 1.43 -11.69
N VAL A 237 -5.01 1.29 -10.56
CA VAL A 237 -6.48 1.40 -10.49
C VAL A 237 -6.99 2.77 -10.93
N ASP A 238 -6.13 3.79 -10.84
CA ASP A 238 -6.43 5.17 -11.21
C ASP A 238 -6.12 5.51 -12.67
N GLY A 239 -5.66 4.53 -13.45
CA GLY A 239 -5.40 4.67 -14.89
C GLY A 239 -4.00 5.19 -15.23
N ASN A 240 -3.06 5.21 -14.33
CA ASN A 240 -1.66 5.44 -14.62
C ASN A 240 -0.95 4.14 -15.02
N LEU A 241 0.27 4.23 -15.57
CA LEU A 241 1.17 3.10 -15.77
C LEU A 241 2.31 3.17 -14.75
N LEU A 242 2.69 2.04 -14.19
CA LEU A 242 3.79 1.91 -13.23
C LEU A 242 4.83 0.91 -13.74
N LEU A 243 6.09 1.31 -13.76
CA LEU A 243 7.24 0.43 -14.02
C LEU A 243 8.05 0.23 -12.74
N GLY A 244 8.56 -0.98 -12.56
CA GLY A 244 9.34 -1.35 -11.38
C GLY A 244 8.63 -2.44 -10.58
N PRO A 245 9.22 -2.83 -9.45
CA PRO A 245 10.46 -2.30 -8.89
C PRO A 245 11.72 -2.97 -9.45
N ASN A 246 12.86 -2.33 -9.22
CA ASN A 246 14.15 -3.00 -9.13
C ASN A 246 14.37 -3.56 -7.70
N ALA A 247 15.58 -4.06 -7.42
CA ALA A 247 15.93 -4.55 -6.10
C ALA A 247 17.39 -4.17 -5.78
N LYS A 248 17.59 -3.31 -4.78
CA LYS A 248 18.89 -2.87 -4.32
C LYS A 248 19.00 -3.01 -2.81
N ALA A 249 20.12 -3.53 -2.32
CA ALA A 249 20.46 -3.50 -0.90
C ALA A 249 20.82 -2.04 -0.53
N ASP A 250 19.84 -1.30 -0.05
CA ASP A 250 19.97 0.12 0.29
C ASP A 250 18.84 0.47 1.28
N ASN A 251 19.14 1.29 2.27
CA ASN A 251 18.20 1.77 3.28
C ASN A 251 17.77 3.24 3.08
N GLY A 252 18.28 3.90 2.04
CA GLY A 252 17.83 5.24 1.64
C GLY A 252 16.53 5.20 0.83
N ILE A 253 15.67 6.20 1.02
CA ILE A 253 14.39 6.33 0.33
C ILE A 253 14.45 7.14 -0.97
N SER A 254 15.61 7.71 -1.31
CA SER A 254 15.77 8.46 -2.56
C SER A 254 15.90 7.52 -3.75
N THR A 255 15.30 7.89 -4.87
CA THR A 255 15.52 7.22 -6.15
C THR A 255 16.87 7.63 -6.74
N SER A 256 17.49 6.72 -7.50
CA SER A 256 18.78 6.93 -8.14
C SER A 256 18.65 6.95 -9.67
N ARG A 257 19.45 7.77 -10.35
CA ARG A 257 19.47 7.79 -11.82
C ARG A 257 19.74 6.40 -12.39
N THR A 258 20.74 5.71 -11.85
CA THR A 258 21.08 4.35 -12.30
C THR A 258 19.97 3.35 -12.07
N GLY A 259 19.18 3.47 -10.97
CA GLY A 259 18.03 2.59 -10.72
C GLY A 259 16.88 2.85 -11.66
N ILE A 260 16.61 4.09 -11.98
CA ILE A 260 15.57 4.46 -12.93
C ILE A 260 15.95 4.04 -14.35
N ASP A 261 17.20 4.27 -14.77
CA ASP A 261 17.70 3.84 -16.08
C ASP A 261 17.65 2.29 -16.21
N GLU A 262 17.97 1.54 -15.14
CA GLU A 262 17.82 0.09 -15.09
C GLU A 262 16.36 -0.35 -15.31
N ILE A 263 15.41 0.30 -14.62
CA ILE A 263 13.98 -0.01 -14.76
C ILE A 263 13.51 0.25 -16.19
N MET A 264 13.88 1.40 -16.75
CA MET A 264 13.51 1.78 -18.11
C MET A 264 14.07 0.80 -19.14
N GLU A 265 15.33 0.36 -19.00
CA GLU A 265 15.94 -0.59 -19.93
C GLU A 265 15.32 -1.99 -19.82
N LYS A 266 15.17 -2.50 -18.60
CA LYS A 266 14.60 -3.83 -18.39
C LYS A 266 13.13 -3.94 -18.80
N SER A 267 12.36 -2.87 -18.69
CA SER A 267 10.95 -2.85 -19.08
C SER A 267 10.75 -2.95 -20.59
N LYS A 268 11.74 -2.58 -21.42
CA LYS A 268 11.70 -2.75 -22.89
C LYS A 268 11.61 -4.21 -23.31
N LYS A 269 12.08 -5.15 -22.48
CA LYS A 269 11.86 -6.59 -22.72
C LYS A 269 10.38 -6.93 -22.76
N THR A 270 9.57 -6.26 -21.92
CA THR A 270 8.12 -6.48 -21.81
C THR A 270 7.33 -5.70 -22.87
N ILE A 271 7.58 -4.39 -22.99
CA ILE A 271 6.99 -3.50 -24.00
C ILE A 271 8.11 -2.68 -24.63
N LYS A 272 8.36 -2.83 -25.94
CA LYS A 272 9.47 -2.18 -26.64
C LYS A 272 9.35 -0.65 -26.65
N GLU A 273 8.12 -0.14 -26.89
CA GLU A 273 7.87 1.28 -27.08
C GLU A 273 7.08 1.86 -25.90
N LEU A 274 7.80 2.24 -24.86
CA LEU A 274 7.24 2.91 -23.69
C LEU A 274 7.47 4.43 -23.81
N PRO A 275 6.45 5.26 -23.48
CA PRO A 275 6.55 6.72 -23.59
C PRO A 275 7.31 7.32 -22.40
N PHE A 276 8.61 7.12 -22.32
CA PHE A 276 9.46 7.57 -21.19
C PHE A 276 9.42 9.08 -20.92
N ASN A 277 9.04 9.88 -21.90
CA ASN A 277 8.80 11.31 -21.74
C ASN A 277 7.50 11.65 -20.99
N ARG A 278 6.72 10.63 -20.60
CA ARG A 278 5.47 10.76 -19.82
C ARG A 278 5.62 10.32 -18.36
N VAL A 279 6.84 10.16 -17.88
CA VAL A 279 7.08 9.92 -16.44
C VAL A 279 6.68 11.16 -15.65
N LEU A 280 5.77 10.99 -14.70
CA LEU A 280 5.32 12.05 -13.79
C LEU A 280 6.17 12.13 -12.53
N ASN A 281 6.52 10.95 -11.99
CA ASN A 281 7.18 10.86 -10.71
C ASN A 281 8.00 9.57 -10.60
N THR A 282 9.00 9.61 -9.73
CA THR A 282 9.75 8.42 -9.30
C THR A 282 9.67 8.32 -7.79
N PHE A 283 9.55 7.12 -7.27
CA PHE A 283 9.52 6.88 -5.82
C PHE A 283 10.18 5.56 -5.49
N SER A 284 10.46 5.33 -4.22
CA SER A 284 10.99 4.07 -3.74
C SER A 284 10.31 3.60 -2.47
N GLY A 285 10.34 2.28 -2.23
CA GLY A 285 9.89 1.65 -1.00
C GLY A 285 10.94 0.69 -0.46
N LEU A 286 11.06 0.65 0.86
CA LEU A 286 12.00 -0.23 1.55
C LEU A 286 11.26 -1.47 2.06
N ARG A 287 11.56 -2.64 1.48
CA ARG A 287 11.01 -3.93 1.91
C ARG A 287 11.73 -4.40 3.16
N PRO A 288 11.02 -4.70 4.27
CA PRO A 288 11.62 -5.15 5.52
C PRO A 288 11.98 -6.65 5.45
N LYS A 289 13.00 -7.02 4.67
CA LYS A 289 13.41 -8.42 4.55
C LYS A 289 14.11 -8.91 5.82
N VAL A 290 13.80 -10.17 6.17
CA VAL A 290 14.45 -10.92 7.24
C VAL A 290 15.21 -12.12 6.63
N GLU A 291 16.17 -12.66 7.37
CA GLU A 291 17.03 -13.76 6.91
C GLU A 291 16.24 -15.03 6.55
N SER A 292 15.17 -15.33 7.29
CA SER A 292 14.31 -16.50 7.04
C SER A 292 13.57 -16.45 5.70
N GLU A 293 13.52 -15.29 5.05
CA GLU A 293 12.75 -15.01 3.82
C GLU A 293 11.23 -15.24 3.96
N ASP A 294 10.71 -15.55 5.16
CA ASP A 294 9.29 -15.71 5.48
C ASP A 294 8.81 -14.64 6.45
N PHE A 295 7.50 -14.50 6.63
CA PHE A 295 6.92 -13.66 7.66
C PHE A 295 7.21 -14.21 9.05
N ILE A 296 7.52 -13.34 10.00
CA ILE A 296 7.66 -13.67 11.41
C ILE A 296 6.42 -13.15 12.13
N ILE A 297 5.47 -14.04 12.40
CA ILE A 297 4.21 -13.70 13.07
C ILE A 297 4.05 -14.67 14.23
N GLU A 298 4.56 -14.26 15.38
CA GLU A 298 4.61 -15.11 16.57
C GLU A 298 4.66 -14.28 17.85
N GLU A 299 4.32 -14.89 18.97
CA GLU A 299 4.61 -14.30 20.29
C GLU A 299 6.11 -14.34 20.57
N ALA A 300 6.64 -13.27 21.15
CA ALA A 300 8.03 -13.22 21.58
C ALA A 300 8.30 -14.30 22.65
N LYS A 301 9.33 -15.14 22.45
CA LYS A 301 9.56 -16.36 23.23
C LYS A 301 9.76 -16.13 24.73
N ASP A 302 10.29 -14.97 25.09
CA ASP A 302 10.61 -14.55 26.47
C ASP A 302 9.71 -13.43 26.99
N ASN A 303 8.78 -12.93 26.16
CA ASN A 303 7.88 -11.83 26.49
C ASN A 303 6.43 -12.18 26.14
N PRO A 304 5.68 -12.82 27.06
CA PRO A 304 4.28 -13.17 26.85
C PRO A 304 3.41 -11.96 26.56
N ASN A 305 2.43 -12.10 25.65
CA ASN A 305 1.55 -11.04 25.16
C ASN A 305 2.26 -9.93 24.34
N PHE A 306 3.50 -10.16 23.89
CA PHE A 306 4.14 -9.34 22.89
C PHE A 306 4.18 -10.12 21.56
N ILE A 307 3.32 -9.70 20.63
CA ILE A 307 3.14 -10.38 19.33
C ILE A 307 3.94 -9.63 18.28
N ASN A 308 4.88 -10.31 17.65
CA ASN A 308 5.65 -9.79 16.53
C ASN A 308 4.93 -10.03 15.20
N VAL A 309 4.92 -9.03 14.34
CA VAL A 309 4.51 -9.07 12.93
C VAL A 309 5.64 -8.41 12.14
N ILE A 310 6.74 -9.15 11.94
CA ILE A 310 8.02 -8.67 11.42
C ILE A 310 8.29 -9.29 10.04
N GLY A 311 9.07 -8.61 9.21
CA GLY A 311 9.48 -9.13 7.91
C GLY A 311 8.35 -9.15 6.87
N ILE A 312 7.35 -8.28 7.03
CA ILE A 312 6.20 -8.22 6.13
C ILE A 312 6.58 -7.43 4.86
N ASP A 313 7.37 -8.08 4.00
CA ASP A 313 7.68 -7.63 2.65
C ASP A 313 6.65 -8.15 1.63
N SER A 314 6.97 -8.24 0.33
CA SER A 314 6.04 -8.85 -0.66
C SER A 314 5.88 -10.36 -0.38
N PRO A 315 4.62 -10.86 -0.35
CA PRO A 315 3.34 -10.26 -0.76
C PRO A 315 2.49 -9.65 0.39
N GLY A 316 3.09 -8.94 1.31
CA GLY A 316 2.46 -8.44 2.54
C GLY A 316 1.17 -7.63 2.34
N LEU A 317 1.08 -6.80 1.28
CA LEU A 317 -0.14 -6.05 0.98
C LEU A 317 -1.35 -6.97 0.76
N THR A 318 -1.17 -8.01 -0.04
CA THR A 318 -2.20 -9.03 -0.29
C THR A 318 -2.51 -9.82 0.97
N ALA A 319 -1.48 -10.19 1.73
CA ALA A 319 -1.60 -11.03 2.91
C ALA A 319 -2.18 -10.28 4.13
N ALA A 320 -2.19 -8.93 4.13
CA ALA A 320 -2.55 -8.12 5.29
C ALA A 320 -3.88 -8.49 5.96
N PRO A 321 -5.01 -8.73 5.24
CA PRO A 321 -6.26 -9.15 5.87
C PRO A 321 -6.14 -10.52 6.55
N ALA A 322 -5.43 -11.46 5.93
CA ALA A 322 -5.22 -12.80 6.48
C ALA A 322 -4.23 -12.77 7.66
N ILE A 323 -3.21 -11.90 7.63
CA ILE A 323 -2.32 -11.65 8.77
C ILE A 323 -3.13 -11.17 9.98
N ALA A 324 -4.05 -10.24 9.78
CA ALA A 324 -4.91 -9.75 10.86
C ALA A 324 -5.75 -10.88 11.49
N THR A 325 -6.32 -11.77 10.67
CA THR A 325 -7.03 -12.95 11.16
C THR A 325 -6.11 -13.89 11.91
N TYR A 326 -4.92 -14.15 11.36
CA TYR A 326 -3.93 -15.02 12.00
C TYR A 326 -3.46 -14.48 13.36
N VAL A 327 -3.26 -13.17 13.49
CA VAL A 327 -2.94 -12.53 14.78
C VAL A 327 -4.10 -12.68 15.78
N ILE A 328 -5.36 -12.52 15.34
CA ILE A 328 -6.53 -12.75 16.19
C ILE A 328 -6.56 -14.19 16.70
N ASP A 329 -6.26 -15.17 15.84
CA ASP A 329 -6.19 -16.58 16.24
C ASP A 329 -5.10 -16.81 17.30
N LEU A 330 -3.92 -16.21 17.15
CA LEU A 330 -2.81 -16.29 18.12
C LEU A 330 -3.17 -15.74 19.51
N ILE A 331 -4.03 -14.73 19.56
CA ILE A 331 -4.39 -14.08 20.84
C ILE A 331 -5.69 -14.59 21.43
N SER A 332 -6.46 -15.39 20.70
CA SER A 332 -7.79 -15.85 21.10
C SER A 332 -7.81 -16.67 22.39
N ASP A 333 -6.74 -17.42 22.65
CA ASP A 333 -6.59 -18.21 23.88
C ASP A 333 -6.12 -17.38 25.09
N LYS A 334 -5.71 -16.12 24.86
CA LYS A 334 -5.12 -15.24 25.88
C LYS A 334 -6.07 -14.17 26.37
N ILE A 335 -7.00 -13.75 25.52
CA ILE A 335 -7.98 -12.69 25.80
C ILE A 335 -9.37 -13.14 25.39
N GLN A 336 -10.37 -12.76 26.18
CA GLN A 336 -11.76 -13.04 25.83
C GLN A 336 -12.21 -12.15 24.65
N LEU A 337 -12.44 -12.77 23.49
CA LEU A 337 -12.91 -12.10 22.28
C LEU A 337 -14.44 -12.06 22.22
N THR A 338 -15.06 -11.07 22.87
CA THR A 338 -16.49 -10.83 22.79
C THR A 338 -16.81 -9.95 21.58
N LYS A 339 -17.68 -10.41 20.68
CA LYS A 339 -18.09 -9.63 19.50
C LYS A 339 -18.84 -8.37 19.89
N LYS A 340 -18.61 -7.27 19.15
CA LYS A 340 -19.41 -6.05 19.25
C LYS A 340 -20.77 -6.26 18.61
N GLU A 341 -21.83 -5.80 19.25
CA GLU A 341 -23.20 -5.86 18.72
C GLU A 341 -23.40 -4.87 17.57
N ASN A 342 -22.75 -3.71 17.65
CA ASN A 342 -22.86 -2.61 16.69
C ASN A 342 -21.60 -2.50 15.83
N PHE A 343 -21.00 -3.63 15.41
CA PHE A 343 -19.85 -3.62 14.52
C PHE A 343 -20.27 -3.12 13.13
N LYS A 344 -19.59 -2.07 12.65
CA LYS A 344 -19.75 -1.54 11.29
C LYS A 344 -18.75 -2.24 10.37
N SER A 345 -19.19 -3.15 9.52
CA SER A 345 -18.32 -3.79 8.52
C SER A 345 -18.03 -2.87 7.32
N THR A 346 -18.93 -1.93 7.05
CA THR A 346 -18.87 -1.06 5.88
C THR A 346 -18.31 0.32 6.22
N ARG A 347 -17.73 0.97 5.22
CA ARG A 347 -17.23 2.34 5.26
C ARG A 347 -18.00 3.20 4.27
N GLU A 348 -18.26 4.44 4.61
CA GLU A 348 -18.81 5.40 3.66
C GLU A 348 -17.80 5.72 2.55
N LYS A 349 -18.21 5.55 1.29
CA LYS A 349 -17.38 5.83 0.11
C LYS A 349 -16.97 7.31 0.09
N MET A 350 -15.70 7.58 -0.24
CA MET A 350 -15.29 8.95 -0.58
C MET A 350 -15.97 9.39 -1.88
N ILE A 351 -16.56 10.57 -1.85
CA ILE A 351 -17.13 11.19 -3.04
C ILE A 351 -15.98 11.58 -3.98
N ARG A 352 -16.08 11.16 -5.24
CA ARG A 352 -15.21 11.60 -6.32
C ARG A 352 -16.06 12.22 -7.42
N MET A 353 -16.02 13.55 -7.51
CA MET A 353 -16.79 14.28 -8.52
C MET A 353 -16.48 13.84 -9.94
N ALA A 354 -15.26 13.39 -10.20
CA ALA A 354 -14.85 12.86 -11.51
C ALA A 354 -15.69 11.64 -11.95
N ASP A 355 -16.13 10.81 -11.01
CA ASP A 355 -16.84 9.54 -11.27
C ASP A 355 -18.36 9.72 -11.39
N LEU A 356 -18.91 10.86 -10.97
CA LEU A 356 -20.35 11.11 -10.95
C LEU A 356 -20.88 11.54 -12.34
N ASN A 357 -22.12 11.18 -12.66
CA ASN A 357 -22.83 11.72 -13.80
C ASN A 357 -23.30 13.17 -13.55
N ILE A 358 -23.84 13.84 -14.58
CA ILE A 358 -24.18 15.26 -14.50
C ILE A 358 -25.34 15.56 -13.51
N GLU A 359 -26.28 14.63 -13.36
CA GLU A 359 -27.42 14.79 -12.45
C GLU A 359 -26.98 14.67 -11.00
N GLU A 360 -26.14 13.68 -10.71
CA GLU A 360 -25.52 13.47 -9.40
C GLU A 360 -24.66 14.68 -8.99
N LYS A 361 -23.82 15.19 -9.93
CA LYS A 361 -23.03 16.42 -9.72
C LYS A 361 -23.90 17.61 -9.36
N ASN A 362 -24.96 17.85 -10.14
CA ASN A 362 -25.85 18.98 -9.92
C ASN A 362 -26.60 18.87 -8.60
N LYS A 363 -27.03 17.66 -8.20
CA LYS A 363 -27.66 17.42 -6.91
C LYS A 363 -26.68 17.75 -5.78
N LEU A 364 -25.49 17.21 -5.82
CA LEU A 364 -24.47 17.40 -4.79
C LEU A 364 -24.06 18.88 -4.66
N ILE A 365 -23.92 19.60 -5.78
CA ILE A 365 -23.60 21.04 -5.77
C ILE A 365 -24.72 21.87 -5.15
N LYS A 366 -25.99 21.50 -5.36
CA LYS A 366 -27.12 22.17 -4.71
C LYS A 366 -27.12 21.96 -3.18
N GLU A 367 -26.78 20.76 -2.73
CA GLU A 367 -26.69 20.42 -1.31
C GLU A 367 -25.45 21.06 -0.65
N ASN A 368 -24.33 21.08 -1.35
CA ASN A 368 -23.08 21.66 -0.88
C ASN A 368 -22.31 22.37 -2.01
N PRO A 369 -22.40 23.70 -2.12
CA PRO A 369 -21.79 24.48 -3.20
C PRO A 369 -20.26 24.35 -3.32
N SER A 370 -19.56 23.85 -2.29
CA SER A 370 -18.10 23.63 -2.36
C SER A 370 -17.72 22.57 -3.37
N TYR A 371 -18.62 21.61 -3.68
CA TYR A 371 -18.43 20.63 -4.75
C TYR A 371 -18.50 21.22 -6.16
N GLY A 372 -19.01 22.45 -6.31
CA GLY A 372 -18.97 23.20 -7.56
C GLY A 372 -17.68 23.96 -7.82
N LYS A 373 -16.76 24.02 -6.86
CA LYS A 373 -15.52 24.80 -6.93
C LYS A 373 -14.33 23.90 -7.27
N MET A 374 -13.89 23.92 -8.52
CA MET A 374 -12.74 23.16 -8.99
C MET A 374 -11.43 23.71 -8.43
N VAL A 375 -10.64 22.86 -7.76
CA VAL A 375 -9.33 23.19 -7.19
C VAL A 375 -8.20 22.51 -7.96
N CYS A 376 -8.25 21.20 -8.13
CA CYS A 376 -7.25 20.46 -8.93
C CYS A 376 -7.82 20.12 -10.31
N LYS A 377 -7.41 20.84 -11.36
CA LYS A 377 -7.90 20.62 -12.71
C LYS A 377 -7.35 19.34 -13.36
N CYS A 378 -6.14 18.90 -13.01
CA CYS A 378 -5.53 17.70 -13.60
C CYS A 378 -6.23 16.41 -13.15
N GLU A 379 -6.71 16.34 -11.91
CA GLU A 379 -7.38 15.18 -11.32
C GLU A 379 -8.88 15.45 -11.07
N PHE A 380 -9.41 16.61 -11.51
CA PHE A 380 -10.80 17.02 -11.36
C PHE A 380 -11.32 17.01 -9.91
N VAL A 381 -10.48 17.48 -8.96
CA VAL A 381 -10.83 17.52 -7.53
C VAL A 381 -11.36 18.88 -7.13
N THR A 382 -12.48 18.90 -6.40
CA THR A 382 -13.18 20.10 -5.93
C THR A 382 -12.82 20.47 -4.49
N GLU A 383 -13.19 21.69 -4.08
CA GLU A 383 -13.07 22.17 -2.69
C GLU A 383 -13.83 21.27 -1.72
N GLY A 384 -15.03 20.78 -2.12
CA GLY A 384 -15.85 19.88 -1.31
C GLY A 384 -15.13 18.56 -0.98
N GLU A 385 -14.52 17.91 -1.98
CA GLU A 385 -13.75 16.67 -1.78
C GLU A 385 -12.54 16.89 -0.85
N ILE A 386 -11.87 18.04 -0.96
CA ILE A 386 -10.74 18.37 -0.09
C ILE A 386 -11.22 18.56 1.36
N ILE A 387 -12.29 19.31 1.58
CA ILE A 387 -12.87 19.52 2.91
C ILE A 387 -13.32 18.18 3.52
N ASP A 388 -13.97 17.33 2.74
CA ASP A 388 -14.37 16.01 3.20
C ASP A 388 -13.16 15.18 3.63
N SER A 389 -12.09 15.18 2.85
CA SER A 389 -10.87 14.44 3.16
C SER A 389 -10.20 14.86 4.48
N ILE A 390 -10.46 16.12 4.92
CA ILE A 390 -9.98 16.67 6.19
C ILE A 390 -10.90 16.29 7.35
N LYS A 391 -12.22 16.23 7.11
CA LYS A 391 -13.23 16.02 8.15
C LYS A 391 -13.55 14.55 8.45
N ARG A 392 -13.13 13.62 7.60
CA ARG A 392 -13.34 12.17 7.79
C ARG A 392 -12.66 11.65 9.06
N PRO A 393 -13.07 10.47 9.57
CA PRO A 393 -12.27 9.73 10.54
C PRO A 393 -10.84 9.58 10.02
N LEU A 394 -9.84 9.82 10.84
CA LEU A 394 -8.43 9.95 10.39
C LEU A 394 -8.27 10.95 9.24
N GLY A 395 -8.87 12.12 9.35
CA GLY A 395 -8.83 13.18 8.35
C GLY A 395 -7.40 13.66 8.04
N ALA A 396 -7.21 14.18 6.83
CA ALA A 396 -5.93 14.70 6.40
C ALA A 396 -5.53 15.96 7.21
N THR A 397 -4.32 15.96 7.73
CA THR A 397 -3.71 17.10 8.43
C THR A 397 -2.54 17.71 7.66
N THR A 398 -2.18 17.12 6.52
CA THR A 398 -1.06 17.54 5.65
C THR A 398 -1.48 17.54 4.19
N LEU A 399 -0.69 18.20 3.33
CA LEU A 399 -0.96 18.20 1.88
C LEU A 399 -0.85 16.81 1.27
N ASP A 400 0.13 16.01 1.68
CA ASP A 400 0.27 14.63 1.20
C ASP A 400 -0.85 13.73 1.77
N GLY A 401 -1.41 14.06 2.94
CA GLY A 401 -2.62 13.43 3.47
C GLY A 401 -3.83 13.67 2.57
N ILE A 402 -4.05 14.91 2.12
CA ILE A 402 -5.09 15.27 1.14
C ILE A 402 -4.83 14.57 -0.20
N LYS A 403 -3.58 14.60 -0.68
CA LYS A 403 -3.15 13.96 -1.91
C LYS A 403 -3.51 12.46 -1.95
N ARG A 404 -3.24 11.72 -0.87
CA ARG A 404 -3.55 10.28 -0.78
C ARG A 404 -5.06 9.98 -0.73
N ARG A 405 -5.89 10.91 -0.26
CA ARG A 405 -7.34 10.74 -0.15
C ARG A 405 -8.09 11.18 -1.39
N THR A 406 -7.62 12.25 -2.05
CA THR A 406 -8.36 12.88 -3.15
C THR A 406 -7.70 12.78 -4.52
N ARG A 407 -6.41 12.38 -4.57
CA ARG A 407 -5.53 12.47 -5.75
C ARG A 407 -5.18 13.91 -6.19
N ALA A 408 -5.65 14.95 -5.51
CA ALA A 408 -5.15 16.31 -5.77
C ALA A 408 -3.62 16.34 -5.74
N MET A 409 -2.98 17.10 -6.61
CA MET A 409 -1.51 17.18 -6.79
C MET A 409 -0.84 15.94 -7.42
N MET A 410 -1.60 14.93 -7.91
CA MET A 410 -1.03 13.72 -8.55
C MET A 410 -0.99 13.79 -10.09
N GLY A 411 -1.69 14.72 -10.71
CA GLY A 411 -1.71 14.86 -12.17
C GLY A 411 -0.48 15.55 -12.75
N GLY A 412 -0.47 15.79 -14.07
CA GLY A 412 0.69 16.23 -14.85
C GLY A 412 1.42 17.48 -14.33
N CYS A 413 0.74 18.38 -13.62
CA CYS A 413 1.37 19.57 -13.02
C CYS A 413 2.03 19.32 -11.66
N GLN A 414 1.84 18.15 -11.05
CA GLN A 414 2.42 17.75 -9.76
C GLN A 414 2.23 18.79 -8.64
N GLY A 415 1.05 19.43 -8.60
CA GLY A 415 0.67 20.38 -7.55
C GLY A 415 0.96 21.85 -7.87
N THR A 416 1.67 22.18 -8.94
CA THR A 416 2.04 23.58 -9.26
C THR A 416 0.84 24.53 -9.28
N GLY A 417 -0.32 24.09 -9.78
CA GLY A 417 -1.52 24.92 -9.88
C GLY A 417 -2.44 24.87 -8.66
N CYS A 418 -2.38 23.81 -7.85
CA CYS A 418 -3.39 23.58 -6.80
C CYS A 418 -2.83 23.53 -5.36
N MET A 419 -1.52 23.44 -5.17
CA MET A 419 -0.93 23.33 -3.82
C MET A 419 -1.28 24.50 -2.92
N ILE A 420 -1.17 25.75 -3.38
CA ILE A 420 -1.49 26.93 -2.57
C ILE A 420 -2.98 27.01 -2.23
N PRO A 421 -3.94 26.89 -3.19
CA PRO A 421 -5.34 26.80 -2.85
C PRO A 421 -5.67 25.69 -1.83
N ILE A 422 -5.04 24.52 -1.96
CA ILE A 422 -5.24 23.41 -1.02
C ILE A 422 -4.69 23.76 0.37
N SER A 423 -3.52 24.43 0.45
CA SER A 423 -2.96 24.92 1.72
C SER A 423 -3.91 25.87 2.42
N MET A 424 -4.54 26.80 1.68
CA MET A 424 -5.53 27.72 2.23
C MET A 424 -6.79 27.03 2.75
N ILE A 425 -7.28 26.01 2.02
CA ILE A 425 -8.43 25.21 2.45
C ILE A 425 -8.09 24.42 3.71
N LEU A 426 -6.89 23.81 3.76
CA LEU A 426 -6.43 23.05 4.92
C LEU A 426 -6.30 23.93 6.16
N SER A 427 -5.58 25.07 6.04
CA SER A 427 -5.43 26.07 7.09
C SER A 427 -6.80 26.52 7.66
N LYS A 428 -7.71 26.91 6.77
CA LYS A 428 -9.06 27.33 7.15
C LYS A 428 -9.88 26.22 7.81
N THR A 429 -9.81 24.98 7.29
CA THR A 429 -10.62 23.87 7.78
C THR A 429 -10.15 23.37 9.14
N LEU A 430 -8.83 23.36 9.38
CA LEU A 430 -8.23 22.98 10.65
C LEU A 430 -8.12 24.15 11.64
N ASN A 431 -8.41 25.40 11.21
CA ASN A 431 -8.23 26.62 11.99
C ASN A 431 -6.79 26.79 12.53
N ILE A 432 -5.80 26.59 11.65
CA ILE A 432 -4.36 26.79 11.90
C ILE A 432 -3.81 27.90 11.01
N ASP A 433 -2.68 28.49 11.41
CA ASP A 433 -2.00 29.46 10.56
C ASP A 433 -1.46 28.79 9.29
N ILE A 434 -1.41 29.53 8.18
CA ILE A 434 -0.92 29.00 6.89
C ILE A 434 0.54 28.54 6.97
N SER A 435 1.35 29.14 7.85
CA SER A 435 2.74 28.74 8.11
C SER A 435 2.87 27.40 8.83
N GLU A 436 1.81 26.92 9.48
CA GLU A 436 1.75 25.61 10.14
C GLU A 436 1.35 24.49 9.17
N VAL A 437 0.93 24.84 7.96
CA VAL A 437 0.59 23.85 6.92
C VAL A 437 1.84 23.14 6.45
N ASN A 438 1.88 21.83 6.65
CA ASN A 438 2.99 20.97 6.29
C ASN A 438 2.69 20.16 5.04
N LYS A 439 3.74 19.80 4.31
CA LYS A 439 3.62 18.90 3.15
C LYS A 439 3.32 17.47 3.63
N ASN A 440 4.13 16.89 4.51
CA ASN A 440 3.93 15.53 5.04
C ASN A 440 4.38 15.34 6.50
N SER A 441 5.23 16.16 7.04
CA SER A 441 5.74 16.07 8.42
C SER A 441 5.92 17.45 9.01
N LYS A 442 6.01 17.56 10.33
CA LYS A 442 6.16 18.83 11.07
C LYS A 442 7.33 19.71 10.63
N SER A 443 8.32 19.14 9.95
CA SER A 443 9.47 19.88 9.43
C SER A 443 9.37 20.26 7.95
N SER A 444 8.23 20.00 7.30
CA SER A 444 8.04 20.21 5.86
C SER A 444 7.04 21.34 5.58
N THR A 445 7.23 22.51 6.20
CA THR A 445 6.41 23.70 5.96
C THR A 445 6.42 24.13 4.50
N VAL A 446 5.26 24.54 3.99
CA VAL A 446 5.05 24.91 2.58
C VAL A 446 5.17 26.40 2.36
N VAL A 447 4.76 27.19 3.35
CA VAL A 447 4.81 28.65 3.31
C VAL A 447 5.74 29.12 4.44
N GLY A 448 6.89 29.67 4.08
CA GLY A 448 7.78 30.32 5.04
C GLY A 448 7.63 31.83 4.94
N PHE A 449 7.66 32.53 6.06
CA PHE A 449 7.87 33.97 6.08
C PHE A 449 9.37 34.24 5.94
N LYS A 450 9.75 35.25 5.11
CA LYS A 450 11.10 35.80 5.21
C LYS A 450 11.22 36.41 6.63
N GLU A 451 12.18 35.92 7.40
CA GLU A 451 12.68 36.71 8.52
C GLU A 451 13.40 37.93 7.91
N ASP A 452 12.92 39.13 8.25
CA ASP A 452 13.54 40.40 7.84
C ASP A 452 14.91 40.59 8.47
#